data_040a41e6331609384bb4897e05eff9cb
#
_entry.id   040a41e6331609384bb4897e05eff9cb
#
_cell.length_a   1.000
_cell.length_b   1.000
_cell.length_c   1.000
_cell.angle_alpha   90.00
_cell.angle_beta   90.00
_cell.angle_gamma   90.00
#
_symmetry.space_group_name_H-M   'P 1'
#
loop_
_entity.id
_entity.type
_entity.pdbx_description
1 polymer ?
#
loop_
_entity_poly.entity_id
_entity_poly.type
_entity_poly.pdbx_seq_one_letter_code
_entity_poly.pdbx_strand_id
1 'polypeptide(L)'
;MVVSDSLQKNILVFDSGVGGLSVYKEISQLLPNHNYIYVFDNEAYPYGELDQQVLIQRVQNIVASFVASHAIDIVVIACNTASTIVLPTLRANNLIPIVGVVPAIKPASLLANKAVGLIATPATITREYTHELIKNFSSNKRVELLGSTRLVDMAEDKLRGEEISLEELQQILQPMINTIDVAVLGCTHFPLIKSEIQQVLGESVVLIDSGKAIAKRVQDLLGLESINKEGGVREVFCSALPKKESALNSMLKQLGFNSVQIRPLQDV
;
A
#
# COMPACT_ATOMS: atom_id res chain seq x y z
N MET A 1 15.53 -9.98 35.81
CA MET A 1 14.39 -9.56 34.97
C MET A 1 14.36 -10.51 33.80
N VAL A 2 13.37 -11.40 33.77
CA VAL A 2 13.11 -12.25 32.60
C VAL A 2 12.55 -11.33 31.54
N VAL A 3 13.31 -11.07 30.47
CA VAL A 3 12.79 -10.44 29.27
C VAL A 3 11.71 -11.41 28.78
N SER A 4 10.44 -11.02 28.88
CA SER A 4 9.35 -11.78 28.27
C SER A 4 9.70 -11.89 26.79
N ASP A 5 9.91 -13.13 26.31
CA ASP A 5 9.90 -13.41 24.87
C ASP A 5 8.58 -12.81 24.35
N SER A 6 8.65 -11.65 23.71
CA SER A 6 7.47 -11.04 23.12
C SER A 6 6.99 -12.02 22.05
N LEU A 7 5.84 -12.65 22.29
CA LEU A 7 5.24 -13.58 21.36
C LEU A 7 5.23 -12.93 19.98
N GLN A 8 5.72 -13.66 18.98
CA GLN A 8 5.68 -13.22 17.60
C GLN A 8 4.22 -12.93 17.20
N LYS A 9 3.98 -11.78 16.61
CA LYS A 9 2.68 -11.37 16.12
C LYS A 9 2.49 -11.77 14.68
N ASN A 10 1.27 -12.08 14.29
CA ASN A 10 0.88 -12.41 12.94
C ASN A 10 0.23 -11.18 12.29
N ILE A 11 0.92 -10.59 11.33
CA ILE A 11 0.52 -9.37 10.64
C ILE A 11 0.04 -9.74 9.23
N LEU A 12 -1.25 -9.56 8.98
CA LEU A 12 -1.84 -9.71 7.66
C LEU A 12 -1.71 -8.40 6.89
N VAL A 13 -1.05 -8.44 5.74
CA VAL A 13 -0.96 -7.30 4.81
C VAL A 13 -1.70 -7.65 3.54
N PHE A 14 -2.76 -6.92 3.24
CA PHE A 14 -3.63 -7.15 2.09
C PHE A 14 -3.53 -6.02 1.07
N ASP A 15 -3.44 -6.37 -0.22
CA ASP A 15 -3.51 -5.43 -1.35
C ASP A 15 -4.28 -6.05 -2.54
N SER A 16 -4.63 -5.25 -3.53
CA SER A 16 -5.17 -5.72 -4.83
C SER A 16 -4.11 -6.33 -5.74
N GLY A 17 -2.83 -6.01 -5.51
CA GLY A 17 -1.69 -6.44 -6.31
C GLY A 17 -0.41 -6.48 -5.48
N VAL A 18 0.73 -6.27 -6.12
CA VAL A 18 2.03 -6.33 -5.45
C VAL A 18 2.54 -4.98 -4.93
N GLY A 19 1.78 -3.89 -5.14
CA GLY A 19 2.15 -2.55 -4.66
C GLY A 19 2.30 -2.45 -3.15
N GLY A 20 1.44 -3.16 -2.40
CA GLY A 20 1.46 -3.21 -0.94
C GLY A 20 2.76 -3.76 -0.33
N LEU A 21 3.63 -4.38 -1.15
CA LEU A 21 4.98 -4.75 -0.71
C LEU A 21 5.82 -3.53 -0.31
N SER A 22 5.51 -2.34 -0.82
CA SER A 22 6.11 -1.09 -0.37
C SER A 22 5.79 -0.80 1.10
N VAL A 23 4.54 -1.02 1.50
CA VAL A 23 4.07 -0.87 2.89
C VAL A 23 4.61 -1.99 3.78
N TYR A 24 4.56 -3.24 3.30
CA TYR A 24 5.15 -4.38 3.98
C TYR A 24 6.63 -4.13 4.33
N LYS A 25 7.41 -3.60 3.38
CA LYS A 25 8.83 -3.29 3.59
C LYS A 25 9.05 -2.35 4.76
N GLU A 26 8.29 -1.27 4.87
CA GLU A 26 8.39 -0.32 5.99
C GLU A 26 7.98 -0.97 7.32
N ILE A 27 6.94 -1.82 7.34
CA ILE A 27 6.51 -2.52 8.55
C ILE A 27 7.58 -3.55 8.96
N SER A 28 8.07 -4.36 8.02
CA SER A 28 9.05 -5.41 8.32
C SER A 28 10.43 -4.88 8.70
N GLN A 29 10.81 -3.69 8.23
CA GLN A 29 12.01 -3.00 8.70
C GLN A 29 11.89 -2.51 10.15
N LEU A 30 10.71 -2.05 10.55
CA LEU A 30 10.45 -1.59 11.91
C LEU A 30 10.20 -2.75 12.88
N LEU A 31 9.59 -3.84 12.41
CA LEU A 31 9.16 -5.00 13.18
C LEU A 31 9.67 -6.32 12.56
N PRO A 32 11.00 -6.54 12.47
CA PRO A 32 11.59 -7.61 11.66
C PRO A 32 11.36 -9.02 12.21
N ASN A 33 10.99 -9.18 13.48
CA ASN A 33 10.88 -10.44 14.20
C ASN A 33 9.46 -11.03 14.26
N HIS A 34 8.52 -10.50 13.48
CA HIS A 34 7.13 -10.96 13.47
C HIS A 34 6.79 -11.79 12.22
N ASN A 35 5.67 -12.51 12.26
CA ASN A 35 5.16 -13.26 11.14
C ASN A 35 4.37 -12.36 10.19
N TYR A 36 4.55 -12.53 8.91
CA TYR A 36 3.88 -11.77 7.87
C TYR A 36 3.15 -12.69 6.92
N ILE A 37 1.88 -12.41 6.72
CA ILE A 37 1.04 -13.02 5.70
C ILE A 37 0.69 -11.91 4.70
N TYR A 38 1.31 -11.94 3.52
CA TYR A 38 0.97 -11.01 2.45
C TYR A 38 -0.06 -11.64 1.53
N VAL A 39 -1.16 -10.97 1.31
CA VAL A 39 -2.26 -11.46 0.46
C VAL A 39 -2.58 -10.42 -0.60
N PHE A 40 -2.62 -10.83 -1.86
CA PHE A 40 -3.02 -9.94 -2.92
C PHE A 40 -4.08 -10.58 -3.84
N ASP A 41 -5.05 -9.74 -4.22
CA ASP A 41 -6.21 -10.15 -5.01
C ASP A 41 -6.05 -9.79 -6.49
N ASN A 42 -5.16 -10.54 -7.16
CA ASN A 42 -4.86 -10.31 -8.56
C ASN A 42 -5.95 -10.78 -9.53
N GLU A 43 -6.91 -11.57 -9.09
CA GLU A 43 -8.05 -11.98 -9.90
C GLU A 43 -8.97 -10.80 -10.25
N ALA A 44 -9.18 -9.88 -9.28
CA ALA A 44 -10.03 -8.71 -9.43
C ALA A 44 -9.25 -7.40 -9.65
N TYR A 45 -7.97 -7.48 -9.93
CA TYR A 45 -7.15 -6.32 -10.26
C TYR A 45 -7.51 -5.75 -11.65
N PRO A 46 -7.61 -4.40 -11.83
CA PRO A 46 -7.37 -3.35 -10.82
C PRO A 46 -8.64 -2.96 -10.04
N TYR A 47 -8.53 -2.79 -8.74
CA TYR A 47 -9.65 -2.46 -7.85
C TYR A 47 -10.34 -1.12 -8.15
N GLY A 48 -9.69 -0.23 -8.88
CA GLY A 48 -10.26 1.06 -9.28
C GLY A 48 -11.44 0.96 -10.24
N GLU A 49 -11.61 -0.19 -10.90
CA GLU A 49 -12.66 -0.44 -11.90
C GLU A 49 -13.84 -1.22 -11.31
N LEU A 50 -13.74 -1.70 -10.06
CA LEU A 50 -14.79 -2.48 -9.43
C LEU A 50 -15.92 -1.61 -8.90
N ASP A 51 -17.14 -2.17 -8.95
CA ASP A 51 -18.27 -1.65 -8.18
C ASP A 51 -17.94 -1.66 -6.68
N GLN A 52 -18.43 -0.63 -5.97
CA GLN A 52 -18.13 -0.44 -4.56
C GLN A 52 -18.59 -1.61 -3.67
N GLN A 53 -19.78 -2.16 -3.93
CA GLN A 53 -20.32 -3.26 -3.13
C GLN A 53 -19.56 -4.55 -3.40
N VAL A 54 -19.22 -4.81 -4.65
CA VAL A 54 -18.38 -5.94 -5.05
C VAL A 54 -17.01 -5.86 -4.35
N LEU A 55 -16.39 -4.68 -4.36
CA LEU A 55 -15.10 -4.46 -3.69
C LEU A 55 -15.18 -4.72 -2.18
N ILE A 56 -16.20 -4.18 -1.50
CA ILE A 56 -16.41 -4.38 -0.07
C ILE A 56 -16.56 -5.86 0.25
N GLN A 57 -17.47 -6.56 -0.44
CA GLN A 57 -17.75 -7.97 -0.21
C GLN A 57 -16.49 -8.83 -0.43
N ARG A 58 -15.78 -8.57 -1.52
CA ARG A 58 -14.58 -9.32 -1.90
C ARG A 58 -13.48 -9.19 -0.84
N VAL A 59 -13.16 -7.96 -0.41
CA VAL A 59 -12.14 -7.73 0.61
C VAL A 59 -12.56 -8.31 1.97
N GLN A 60 -13.84 -8.21 2.35
CA GLN A 60 -14.36 -8.84 3.57
C GLN A 60 -14.15 -10.35 3.57
N ASN A 61 -14.50 -11.02 2.47
CA ASN A 61 -14.40 -12.46 2.35
C ASN A 61 -12.94 -12.94 2.44
N ILE A 62 -12.02 -12.24 1.74
CA ILE A 62 -10.59 -12.56 1.81
C ILE A 62 -10.08 -12.39 3.23
N VAL A 63 -10.29 -11.22 3.84
CA VAL A 63 -9.82 -10.93 5.22
C VAL A 63 -10.39 -11.95 6.19
N ALA A 64 -11.70 -12.22 6.15
CA ALA A 64 -12.35 -13.19 7.04
C ALA A 64 -11.77 -14.60 6.89
N SER A 65 -11.50 -15.05 5.65
CA SER A 65 -10.90 -16.36 5.37
C SER A 65 -9.50 -16.51 5.99
N PHE A 66 -8.67 -15.44 5.93
CA PHE A 66 -7.34 -15.47 6.53
C PHE A 66 -7.38 -15.33 8.04
N VAL A 67 -8.27 -14.50 8.59
CA VAL A 67 -8.48 -14.38 10.05
C VAL A 67 -8.97 -15.71 10.63
N ALA A 68 -9.82 -16.46 9.93
CA ALA A 68 -10.31 -17.76 10.39
C ALA A 68 -9.24 -18.86 10.33
N SER A 69 -8.30 -18.80 9.41
CA SER A 69 -7.28 -19.85 9.20
C SER A 69 -5.91 -19.55 9.83
N HIS A 70 -5.65 -18.31 10.23
CA HIS A 70 -4.40 -17.85 10.85
C HIS A 70 -4.75 -17.04 12.09
N ALA A 71 -3.96 -17.15 13.14
CA ALA A 71 -4.14 -16.38 14.38
C ALA A 71 -3.68 -14.92 14.17
N ILE A 72 -4.41 -14.15 13.35
CA ILE A 72 -4.06 -12.78 12.98
C ILE A 72 -4.22 -11.83 14.15
N ASP A 73 -3.18 -11.06 14.48
CA ASP A 73 -3.19 -10.02 15.52
C ASP A 73 -3.60 -8.64 14.98
N ILE A 74 -3.30 -8.35 13.70
CA ILE A 74 -3.62 -7.08 13.04
C ILE A 74 -3.74 -7.27 11.52
N VAL A 75 -4.64 -6.51 10.91
CA VAL A 75 -4.80 -6.43 9.45
C VAL A 75 -4.37 -5.06 8.95
N VAL A 76 -3.56 -5.05 7.90
CA VAL A 76 -3.18 -3.85 7.16
C VAL A 76 -3.77 -3.92 5.76
N ILE A 77 -4.72 -3.04 5.45
CA ILE A 77 -5.23 -2.86 4.09
C ILE A 77 -4.26 -1.92 3.38
N ALA A 78 -3.29 -2.50 2.68
CA ALA A 78 -2.21 -1.78 2.03
C ALA A 78 -2.58 -1.21 0.64
N CYS A 79 -3.85 -1.27 0.24
CA CYS A 79 -4.37 -0.69 -0.98
C CYS A 79 -5.06 0.65 -0.69
N ASN A 80 -4.58 1.76 -1.28
CA ASN A 80 -5.22 3.07 -1.11
C ASN A 80 -6.66 3.05 -1.64
N THR A 81 -6.88 2.50 -2.83
CA THR A 81 -8.21 2.40 -3.45
C THR A 81 -9.18 1.63 -2.55
N ALA A 82 -8.78 0.48 -2.03
CA ALA A 82 -9.61 -0.29 -1.11
C ALA A 82 -9.85 0.45 0.21
N SER A 83 -8.80 1.01 0.82
CA SER A 83 -8.88 1.68 2.12
C SER A 83 -9.90 2.83 2.14
N THR A 84 -10.08 3.55 1.03
CA THR A 84 -11.08 4.64 0.96
C THR A 84 -12.52 4.17 1.05
N ILE A 85 -12.78 2.86 0.94
CA ILE A 85 -14.13 2.28 0.85
C ILE A 85 -14.36 1.25 1.97
N VAL A 86 -13.44 0.29 2.12
CA VAL A 86 -13.73 -0.93 2.90
C VAL A 86 -13.55 -0.78 4.41
N LEU A 87 -12.77 0.21 4.86
CA LEU A 87 -12.38 0.33 6.27
C LEU A 87 -13.56 0.42 7.25
N PRO A 88 -14.63 1.22 7.00
CA PRO A 88 -15.77 1.28 7.91
C PRO A 88 -16.39 -0.10 8.15
N THR A 89 -16.66 -0.83 7.07
CA THR A 89 -17.29 -2.14 7.10
C THR A 89 -16.39 -3.21 7.73
N LEU A 90 -15.10 -3.21 7.37
CA LEU A 90 -14.15 -4.15 7.98
C LEU A 90 -14.01 -3.94 9.48
N ARG A 91 -13.93 -2.69 9.93
CA ARG A 91 -13.80 -2.36 11.36
C ARG A 91 -15.06 -2.69 12.16
N ALA A 92 -16.24 -2.58 11.55
CA ALA A 92 -17.50 -2.96 12.19
C ALA A 92 -17.62 -4.48 12.38
N ASN A 93 -17.02 -5.26 11.50
CA ASN A 93 -17.18 -6.73 11.45
C ASN A 93 -16.00 -7.51 12.05
N ASN A 94 -14.95 -6.84 12.54
CA ASN A 94 -13.77 -7.50 13.10
C ASN A 94 -13.39 -6.91 14.46
N LEU A 95 -13.01 -7.79 15.39
CA LEU A 95 -12.51 -7.41 16.71
C LEU A 95 -11.02 -7.06 16.72
N ILE A 96 -10.27 -7.54 15.72
CA ILE A 96 -8.83 -7.27 15.58
C ILE A 96 -8.61 -5.88 14.99
N PRO A 97 -7.49 -5.19 15.33
CA PRO A 97 -7.18 -3.89 14.78
C PRO A 97 -7.02 -3.93 13.25
N ILE A 98 -7.59 -2.93 12.56
CA ILE A 98 -7.47 -2.78 11.10
C ILE A 98 -6.89 -1.41 10.78
N VAL A 99 -5.72 -1.41 10.12
CA VAL A 99 -5.01 -0.23 9.62
C VAL A 99 -5.23 -0.13 8.11
N GLY A 100 -5.63 1.03 7.62
CA GLY A 100 -5.73 1.30 6.18
C GLY A 100 -4.70 2.32 5.73
N VAL A 101 -4.26 2.18 4.50
CA VAL A 101 -3.35 3.12 3.85
C VAL A 101 -4.14 4.17 3.10
N VAL A 102 -3.96 5.43 3.46
CA VAL A 102 -4.63 6.57 2.82
C VAL A 102 -3.59 7.61 2.39
N PRO A 103 -3.90 8.47 1.39
CA PRO A 103 -2.95 9.48 0.93
C PRO A 103 -2.46 10.39 2.05
N ALA A 104 -1.15 10.66 2.10
CA ALA A 104 -0.47 11.42 3.15
C ALA A 104 -0.67 12.95 2.99
N ILE A 105 -1.91 13.41 2.81
CA ILE A 105 -2.25 14.83 2.54
C ILE A 105 -1.85 15.73 3.70
N LYS A 106 -2.13 15.32 4.95
CA LYS A 106 -1.83 16.13 6.14
C LYS A 106 -0.33 16.47 6.26
N PRO A 107 0.61 15.49 6.27
CA PRO A 107 2.02 15.82 6.33
C PRO A 107 2.52 16.57 5.09
N ALA A 108 1.99 16.29 3.91
CA ALA A 108 2.33 17.01 2.69
C ALA A 108 1.94 18.50 2.77
N SER A 109 0.73 18.79 3.25
CA SER A 109 0.25 20.17 3.43
C SER A 109 1.09 20.98 4.42
N LEU A 110 1.61 20.33 5.45
CA LEU A 110 2.50 20.98 6.43
C LEU A 110 3.86 21.34 5.84
N LEU A 111 4.37 20.56 4.89
CA LEU A 111 5.68 20.75 4.26
C LEU A 111 5.62 21.67 3.04
N ALA A 112 4.50 21.69 2.31
CA ALA A 112 4.37 22.45 1.09
C ALA A 112 4.39 23.96 1.35
N ASN A 113 5.23 24.68 0.59
CA ASN A 113 5.23 26.13 0.53
C ASN A 113 4.47 26.65 -0.70
N LYS A 114 4.50 25.90 -1.80
CA LYS A 114 3.90 26.27 -3.09
C LYS A 114 2.58 25.56 -3.33
N ALA A 115 2.61 24.25 -3.49
CA ALA A 115 1.45 23.43 -3.75
C ALA A 115 1.73 21.95 -3.47
N VAL A 116 0.70 21.19 -3.11
CA VAL A 116 0.76 19.74 -2.96
C VAL A 116 0.30 19.08 -4.27
N GLY A 117 1.07 18.14 -4.80
CA GLY A 117 0.61 17.22 -5.85
C GLY A 117 0.12 15.92 -5.21
N LEU A 118 -1.08 15.47 -5.54
CA LEU A 118 -1.53 14.11 -5.22
C LEU A 118 -1.48 13.27 -6.49
N ILE A 119 -0.54 12.34 -6.54
CA ILE A 119 -0.40 11.35 -7.61
C ILE A 119 -1.03 10.07 -7.10
N ALA A 120 -2.12 9.59 -7.72
CA ALA A 120 -2.85 8.41 -7.27
C ALA A 120 -3.53 7.68 -8.45
N THR A 121 -4.32 6.66 -8.18
CA THR A 121 -5.19 6.08 -9.20
C THR A 121 -6.39 7.00 -9.48
N PRO A 122 -7.00 6.96 -10.68
CA PRO A 122 -8.22 7.72 -10.98
C PRO A 122 -9.31 7.50 -9.93
N ALA A 123 -9.52 6.26 -9.50
CA ALA A 123 -10.48 5.93 -8.46
C ALA A 123 -10.16 6.62 -7.12
N THR A 124 -8.91 6.69 -6.72
CA THR A 124 -8.52 7.33 -5.45
C THR A 124 -8.74 8.83 -5.48
N ILE A 125 -8.41 9.52 -6.57
CA ILE A 125 -8.57 10.99 -6.65
C ILE A 125 -10.04 11.43 -6.73
N THR A 126 -10.94 10.58 -7.23
CA THR A 126 -12.38 10.91 -7.36
C THR A 126 -13.21 10.57 -6.12
N ARG A 127 -12.66 9.84 -5.14
CA ARG A 127 -13.39 9.45 -3.93
C ARG A 127 -13.64 10.64 -2.99
N GLU A 128 -14.86 10.68 -2.45
CA GLU A 128 -15.27 11.67 -1.45
C GLU A 128 -14.30 11.72 -0.25
N TYR A 129 -13.88 10.57 0.23
CA TYR A 129 -12.89 10.45 1.30
C TYR A 129 -11.58 11.23 1.00
N THR A 130 -11.09 11.18 -0.24
CA THR A 130 -9.90 11.94 -0.65
C THR A 130 -10.16 13.45 -0.64
N HIS A 131 -11.33 13.86 -1.13
CA HIS A 131 -11.74 15.27 -1.09
C HIS A 131 -11.92 15.78 0.34
N GLU A 132 -12.46 14.95 1.24
CA GLU A 132 -12.55 15.28 2.67
C GLU A 132 -11.17 15.44 3.31
N LEU A 133 -10.19 14.56 3.00
CA LEU A 133 -8.81 14.72 3.46
C LEU A 133 -8.21 16.04 2.99
N ILE A 134 -8.39 16.39 1.73
CA ILE A 134 -7.92 17.66 1.17
C ILE A 134 -8.59 18.85 1.88
N LYS A 135 -9.90 18.84 2.02
CA LYS A 135 -10.68 19.87 2.70
C LYS A 135 -10.24 20.06 4.16
N ASN A 136 -10.02 18.95 4.88
CA ASN A 136 -9.70 18.99 6.31
C ASN A 136 -8.24 19.37 6.60
N PHE A 137 -7.31 19.02 5.72
CA PHE A 137 -5.88 19.16 5.99
C PHE A 137 -5.11 20.06 5.03
N SER A 138 -5.72 20.48 3.92
CA SER A 138 -5.07 21.27 2.87
C SER A 138 -5.94 22.42 2.35
N SER A 139 -6.92 22.88 3.13
CA SER A 139 -7.88 23.92 2.71
C SER A 139 -7.23 25.26 2.34
N ASN A 140 -6.05 25.56 2.87
CA ASN A 140 -5.27 26.78 2.62
C ASN A 140 -4.12 26.58 1.62
N LYS A 141 -4.04 25.42 0.99
CA LYS A 141 -2.98 25.09 0.03
C LYS A 141 -3.60 24.67 -1.30
N ARG A 142 -2.94 25.01 -2.40
CA ARG A 142 -3.30 24.48 -3.70
C ARG A 142 -2.94 22.99 -3.75
N VAL A 143 -3.90 22.16 -4.17
CA VAL A 143 -3.68 20.73 -4.36
C VAL A 143 -3.95 20.39 -5.83
N GLU A 144 -2.92 19.87 -6.50
CA GLU A 144 -3.01 19.38 -7.87
C GLU A 144 -3.26 17.86 -7.83
N LEU A 145 -4.24 17.39 -8.59
CA LEU A 145 -4.62 15.98 -8.64
C LEU A 145 -4.17 15.36 -9.96
N LEU A 146 -3.45 14.24 -9.88
CA LEU A 146 -3.06 13.44 -11.04
C LEU A 146 -3.48 11.99 -10.83
N GLY A 147 -4.44 11.53 -11.65
CA GLY A 147 -4.87 10.13 -11.67
C GLY A 147 -4.22 9.38 -12.83
N SER A 148 -3.53 8.28 -12.54
CA SER A 148 -2.93 7.44 -13.58
C SER A 148 -2.93 5.97 -13.19
N THR A 149 -3.55 5.11 -14.03
CA THR A 149 -3.41 3.66 -13.97
C THR A 149 -2.09 3.21 -14.60
N ARG A 150 -1.61 3.94 -15.63
CA ARG A 150 -0.36 3.61 -16.31
C ARG A 150 0.86 3.61 -15.37
N LEU A 151 0.89 4.51 -14.37
CA LEU A 151 1.95 4.49 -13.35
C LEU A 151 1.92 3.21 -12.49
N VAL A 152 0.76 2.61 -12.31
CA VAL A 152 0.63 1.32 -11.62
C VAL A 152 1.25 0.20 -12.46
N ASP A 153 0.93 0.18 -13.77
CA ASP A 153 1.50 -0.80 -14.71
C ASP A 153 3.03 -0.67 -14.78
N MET A 154 3.56 0.56 -14.86
CA MET A 154 5.00 0.83 -14.85
C MET A 154 5.68 0.26 -13.59
N ALA A 155 5.05 0.41 -12.42
CA ALA A 155 5.59 -0.16 -11.18
C ALA A 155 5.55 -1.70 -11.17
N GLU A 156 4.49 -2.29 -11.71
CA GLU A 156 4.37 -3.73 -11.90
C GLU A 156 5.41 -4.27 -12.90
N ASP A 157 5.64 -3.56 -14.01
CA ASP A 157 6.64 -3.93 -15.03
C ASP A 157 8.06 -3.87 -14.45
N LYS A 158 8.38 -2.82 -13.68
CA LYS A 158 9.67 -2.70 -12.97
C LYS A 158 9.92 -3.86 -12.00
N LEU A 159 8.90 -4.29 -11.25
CA LEU A 159 9.02 -5.45 -10.36
C LEU A 159 9.30 -6.76 -11.13
N ARG A 160 8.93 -6.82 -12.41
CA ARG A 160 9.19 -7.95 -13.29
C ARG A 160 10.50 -7.82 -14.06
N GLY A 161 11.31 -6.79 -13.75
CA GLY A 161 12.64 -6.56 -14.34
C GLY A 161 12.63 -5.76 -15.65
N GLU A 162 11.52 -5.09 -15.98
CA GLU A 162 11.44 -4.20 -17.13
C GLU A 162 11.90 -2.78 -16.76
N GLU A 163 12.51 -2.07 -17.72
CA GLU A 163 12.93 -0.69 -17.52
C GLU A 163 11.75 0.27 -17.71
N ILE A 164 11.73 1.33 -16.92
CA ILE A 164 10.72 2.39 -17.03
C ILE A 164 11.14 3.40 -18.09
N SER A 165 10.26 3.69 -19.03
CA SER A 165 10.44 4.81 -19.95
C SER A 165 10.31 6.14 -19.21
N LEU A 166 11.42 6.84 -19.02
CA LEU A 166 11.43 8.18 -18.40
C LEU A 166 10.70 9.21 -19.26
N GLU A 167 10.69 9.05 -20.59
CA GLU A 167 9.97 9.93 -21.51
C GLU A 167 8.45 9.80 -21.29
N GLU A 168 7.91 8.57 -21.24
CA GLU A 168 6.51 8.32 -20.94
C GLU A 168 6.13 8.82 -19.55
N LEU A 169 6.99 8.57 -18.55
CA LEU A 169 6.79 9.05 -17.19
C LEU A 169 6.74 10.58 -17.13
N GLN A 170 7.62 11.27 -17.89
CA GLN A 170 7.61 12.73 -17.99
C GLN A 170 6.32 13.25 -18.63
N GLN A 171 5.81 12.60 -19.67
CA GLN A 171 4.53 12.98 -20.28
C GLN A 171 3.37 12.86 -19.28
N ILE A 172 3.33 11.77 -18.50
CA ILE A 172 2.31 11.57 -17.47
C ILE A 172 2.40 12.63 -16.37
N LEU A 173 3.61 12.92 -15.89
CA LEU A 173 3.84 13.86 -14.79
C LEU A 173 3.88 15.33 -15.22
N GLN A 174 3.77 15.63 -16.52
CA GLN A 174 3.83 17.00 -17.05
C GLN A 174 2.98 18.04 -16.30
N PRO A 175 1.74 17.74 -15.86
CA PRO A 175 0.94 18.71 -15.10
C PRO A 175 1.52 19.10 -13.74
N MET A 176 2.41 18.26 -13.18
CA MET A 176 3.03 18.45 -11.87
C MET A 176 4.38 19.18 -11.94
N ILE A 177 5.06 19.09 -13.09
CA ILE A 177 6.41 19.66 -13.28
C ILE A 177 6.37 21.18 -13.08
N ASN A 178 7.25 21.70 -12.23
CA ASN A 178 7.35 23.12 -11.86
C ASN A 178 6.09 23.73 -11.21
N THR A 179 5.06 22.93 -10.90
CA THR A 179 3.81 23.44 -10.32
C THR A 179 3.70 23.18 -8.82
N ILE A 180 4.35 22.14 -8.33
CA ILE A 180 4.32 21.66 -6.94
C ILE A 180 5.71 21.71 -6.30
N ASP A 181 5.77 21.63 -4.98
CA ASP A 181 7.01 21.45 -4.20
C ASP A 181 6.95 20.22 -3.28
N VAL A 182 5.76 19.64 -3.10
CA VAL A 182 5.57 18.35 -2.40
C VAL A 182 4.66 17.48 -3.24
N ALA A 183 5.04 16.21 -3.47
CA ALA A 183 4.21 15.22 -4.14
C ALA A 183 3.87 14.06 -3.20
N VAL A 184 2.58 13.77 -3.04
CA VAL A 184 2.06 12.60 -2.33
C VAL A 184 1.96 11.43 -3.29
N LEU A 185 2.65 10.34 -2.99
CA LEU A 185 2.54 9.06 -3.68
C LEU A 185 1.32 8.30 -3.11
N GLY A 186 0.13 8.61 -3.64
CA GLY A 186 -1.17 8.16 -3.14
C GLY A 186 -1.59 6.78 -3.64
N CYS A 187 -0.65 5.96 -4.12
CA CYS A 187 -0.85 4.56 -4.48
C CYS A 187 0.34 3.75 -3.97
N THR A 188 0.10 2.54 -3.48
CA THR A 188 1.12 1.64 -2.94
C THR A 188 2.16 1.19 -3.96
N HIS A 189 1.85 1.26 -5.24
CA HIS A 189 2.79 0.99 -6.33
C HIS A 189 3.82 2.11 -6.52
N PHE A 190 3.47 3.36 -6.27
CA PHE A 190 4.31 4.50 -6.63
C PHE A 190 5.62 4.64 -5.84
N PRO A 191 5.70 4.23 -4.55
CA PRO A 191 7.00 4.13 -3.88
C PRO A 191 7.99 3.17 -4.54
N LEU A 192 7.53 2.19 -5.33
CA LEU A 192 8.38 1.24 -6.07
C LEU A 192 9.11 1.91 -7.25
N ILE A 193 8.56 3.01 -7.78
CA ILE A 193 9.11 3.82 -8.87
C ILE A 193 9.49 5.24 -8.40
N LYS A 194 9.72 5.39 -7.09
CA LYS A 194 10.00 6.69 -6.46
C LYS A 194 11.23 7.38 -7.05
N SER A 195 12.27 6.62 -7.39
CA SER A 195 13.51 7.14 -8.00
C SER A 195 13.25 7.78 -9.36
N GLU A 196 12.45 7.14 -10.19
CA GLU A 196 12.11 7.63 -11.52
C GLU A 196 11.18 8.85 -11.45
N ILE A 197 10.19 8.82 -10.54
CA ILE A 197 9.32 9.97 -10.26
C ILE A 197 10.16 11.16 -9.78
N GLN A 198 11.12 10.93 -8.87
CA GLN A 198 12.03 11.98 -8.38
C GLN A 198 12.87 12.58 -9.51
N GLN A 199 13.41 11.72 -10.39
CA GLN A 199 14.20 12.16 -11.54
C GLN A 199 13.41 13.09 -12.47
N VAL A 200 12.12 12.78 -12.70
CA VAL A 200 11.25 13.57 -13.59
C VAL A 200 10.77 14.87 -12.92
N LEU A 201 10.38 14.82 -11.65
CA LEU A 201 9.87 16.01 -10.93
C LEU A 201 11.00 16.93 -10.46
N GLY A 202 12.23 16.43 -10.37
CA GLY A 202 13.41 17.14 -9.89
C GLY A 202 13.61 17.07 -8.39
N GLU A 203 14.86 17.23 -7.93
CA GLU A 203 15.28 17.09 -6.54
C GLU A 203 14.64 18.11 -5.57
N SER A 204 14.11 19.20 -6.09
CA SER A 204 13.44 20.24 -5.28
C SER A 204 12.03 19.83 -4.83
N VAL A 205 11.44 18.79 -5.41
CA VAL A 205 10.12 18.27 -5.04
C VAL A 205 10.28 17.18 -3.98
N VAL A 206 9.67 17.37 -2.82
CA VAL A 206 9.68 16.37 -1.73
C VAL A 206 8.64 15.30 -2.02
N LEU A 207 9.06 14.04 -2.14
CA LEU A 207 8.16 12.90 -2.32
C LEU A 207 7.79 12.27 -0.98
N ILE A 208 6.48 12.17 -0.72
CA ILE A 208 5.92 11.63 0.52
C ILE A 208 5.02 10.45 0.20
N ASP A 209 5.15 9.38 0.96
CA ASP A 209 4.22 8.24 1.00
C ASP A 209 3.74 7.98 2.43
N SER A 210 2.82 7.01 2.59
CA SER A 210 2.25 6.67 3.89
C SER A 210 2.99 5.54 4.63
N GLY A 211 3.95 4.87 4.00
CA GLY A 211 4.52 3.61 4.49
C GLY A 211 5.05 3.68 5.92
N LYS A 212 5.93 4.64 6.22
CA LYS A 212 6.50 4.82 7.56
C LYS A 212 5.44 5.13 8.63
N ALA A 213 4.44 5.94 8.29
CA ALA A 213 3.35 6.26 9.21
C ALA A 213 2.49 5.02 9.52
N ILE A 214 2.24 4.17 8.51
CA ILE A 214 1.54 2.91 8.67
C ILE A 214 2.36 1.95 9.54
N ALA A 215 3.66 1.80 9.28
CA ALA A 215 4.54 0.95 10.09
C ALA A 215 4.51 1.37 11.57
N LYS A 216 4.62 2.67 11.84
CA LYS A 216 4.51 3.20 13.21
C LYS A 216 3.15 2.93 13.83
N ARG A 217 2.05 3.08 13.07
CA ARG A 217 0.70 2.80 13.56
C ARG A 217 0.50 1.33 13.90
N VAL A 218 1.06 0.41 13.11
CA VAL A 218 1.05 -1.04 13.40
C VAL A 218 1.80 -1.32 14.70
N GLN A 219 2.99 -0.75 14.87
CA GLN A 219 3.78 -0.87 16.09
C GLN A 219 3.01 -0.40 17.33
N ASP A 220 2.41 0.77 17.25
CA ASP A 220 1.67 1.38 18.36
C ASP A 220 0.44 0.54 18.76
N LEU A 221 -0.32 0.03 17.78
CA LEU A 221 -1.51 -0.79 18.04
C LEU A 221 -1.19 -2.16 18.63
N LEU A 222 -0.05 -2.73 18.26
CA LEU A 222 0.42 -4.01 18.82
C LEU A 222 1.16 -3.83 20.16
N GLY A 223 1.45 -2.60 20.58
CA GLY A 223 2.20 -2.31 21.81
C GLY A 223 3.62 -2.86 21.79
N LEU A 224 4.26 -2.87 20.61
CA LEU A 224 5.57 -3.49 20.40
C LEU A 224 6.70 -2.49 20.50
N GLU A 225 7.83 -2.94 21.07
CA GLU A 225 9.10 -2.25 20.95
C GLU A 225 9.87 -2.74 19.71
N SER A 226 10.69 -1.88 19.12
CA SER A 226 11.56 -2.28 18.01
C SER A 226 12.66 -3.19 18.54
N ILE A 227 12.74 -4.41 18.02
CA ILE A 227 13.79 -5.38 18.36
C ILE A 227 14.60 -5.64 17.09
N ASN A 228 15.91 -5.42 17.15
CA ASN A 228 16.85 -5.66 16.04
C ASN A 228 17.19 -7.16 15.85
N LYS A 229 16.21 -8.04 15.99
CA LYS A 229 16.39 -9.46 15.76
C LYS A 229 15.49 -9.86 14.61
N GLU A 230 16.06 -10.33 13.52
CA GLU A 230 15.31 -10.91 12.42
C GLU A 230 14.68 -12.24 12.83
N GLY A 231 13.50 -12.53 12.29
CA GLY A 231 12.79 -13.77 12.56
C GLY A 231 11.37 -13.74 11.99
N GLY A 232 10.60 -14.77 12.29
CA GLY A 232 9.24 -14.93 11.85
C GLY A 232 9.10 -15.57 10.47
N VAL A 233 7.90 -16.11 10.23
CA VAL A 233 7.51 -16.73 8.96
C VAL A 233 6.98 -15.66 8.03
N ARG A 234 7.26 -15.76 6.73
CA ARG A 234 6.77 -14.85 5.70
C ARG A 234 6.11 -15.65 4.59
N GLU A 235 4.81 -15.61 4.58
CA GLU A 235 3.96 -16.32 3.61
C GLU A 235 3.30 -15.33 2.66
N VAL A 236 3.11 -15.73 1.42
CA VAL A 236 2.45 -14.92 0.40
C VAL A 236 1.43 -15.72 -0.36
N PHE A 237 0.23 -15.14 -0.52
CA PHE A 237 -0.92 -15.74 -1.18
C PHE A 237 -1.48 -14.82 -2.24
N CYS A 238 -2.02 -15.41 -3.31
CA CYS A 238 -2.76 -14.68 -4.34
C CYS A 238 -4.06 -15.39 -4.69
N SER A 239 -5.04 -14.65 -5.21
CA SER A 239 -6.36 -15.18 -5.55
C SER A 239 -6.38 -15.97 -6.87
N ALA A 240 -5.48 -15.65 -7.81
CA ALA A 240 -5.36 -16.33 -9.10
C ALA A 240 -3.89 -16.47 -9.53
N LEU A 241 -3.63 -17.24 -10.58
CA LEU A 241 -2.28 -17.42 -11.12
C LEU A 241 -1.65 -16.08 -11.49
N PRO A 242 -0.51 -15.71 -10.88
CA PRO A 242 0.11 -14.42 -11.15
C PRO A 242 0.83 -14.41 -12.50
N LYS A 243 0.82 -13.26 -13.18
CA LYS A 243 1.61 -13.06 -14.39
C LYS A 243 3.10 -13.12 -14.05
N LYS A 244 3.91 -13.77 -14.91
CA LYS A 244 5.37 -13.90 -14.75
C LYS A 244 5.76 -14.43 -13.35
N GLU A 245 5.11 -15.50 -12.89
CA GLU A 245 5.28 -16.09 -11.55
C GLU A 245 6.73 -16.26 -11.12
N SER A 246 7.61 -16.71 -12.02
CA SER A 246 9.03 -16.93 -11.71
C SER A 246 9.75 -15.61 -11.32
N ALA A 247 9.49 -14.52 -12.04
CA ALA A 247 10.06 -13.21 -11.73
C ALA A 247 9.50 -12.68 -10.40
N LEU A 248 8.19 -12.84 -10.18
CA LEU A 248 7.54 -12.49 -8.91
C LEU A 248 8.16 -13.26 -7.74
N ASN A 249 8.31 -14.57 -7.84
CA ASN A 249 8.91 -15.40 -6.79
C ASN A 249 10.36 -15.01 -6.50
N SER A 250 11.13 -14.63 -7.53
CA SER A 250 12.51 -14.15 -7.35
C SER A 250 12.56 -12.86 -6.53
N MET A 251 11.65 -11.93 -6.79
CA MET A 251 11.53 -10.67 -6.02
C MET A 251 11.01 -10.92 -4.59
N LEU A 252 10.00 -11.77 -4.43
CA LEU A 252 9.45 -12.14 -3.12
C LEU A 252 10.50 -12.79 -2.22
N LYS A 253 11.36 -13.63 -2.79
CA LYS A 253 12.49 -14.24 -2.08
C LYS A 253 13.47 -13.20 -1.55
N GLN A 254 13.75 -12.12 -2.29
CA GLN A 254 14.60 -11.02 -1.81
C GLN A 254 13.99 -10.28 -0.63
N LEU A 255 12.66 -10.29 -0.50
CA LEU A 255 11.93 -9.74 0.64
C LEU A 255 11.73 -10.75 1.79
N GLY A 256 12.31 -11.94 1.66
CA GLY A 256 12.27 -13.00 2.66
C GLY A 256 11.02 -13.88 2.64
N PHE A 257 10.15 -13.75 1.62
CA PHE A 257 8.98 -14.60 1.48
C PHE A 257 9.32 -15.98 0.88
N ASN A 258 8.47 -16.95 1.17
CA ASN A 258 8.37 -18.19 0.43
C ASN A 258 7.80 -17.93 -0.98
N SER A 259 7.74 -18.97 -1.82
CA SER A 259 7.04 -18.84 -3.11
C SER A 259 5.56 -18.57 -2.91
N VAL A 260 4.98 -17.81 -3.86
CA VAL A 260 3.55 -17.47 -3.82
C VAL A 260 2.68 -18.73 -3.88
N GLN A 261 1.65 -18.74 -3.05
CA GLN A 261 0.64 -19.78 -3.00
C GLN A 261 -0.67 -19.26 -3.58
N ILE A 262 -1.28 -20.05 -4.47
CA ILE A 262 -2.58 -19.67 -5.03
C ILE A 262 -3.67 -20.15 -4.07
N ARG A 263 -4.49 -19.21 -3.61
CA ARG A 263 -5.67 -19.48 -2.78
C ARG A 263 -6.86 -18.76 -3.40
N PRO A 264 -7.56 -19.40 -4.36
CA PRO A 264 -8.74 -18.83 -5.00
C PRO A 264 -9.80 -18.45 -3.97
N LEU A 265 -10.51 -17.38 -4.24
CA LEU A 265 -11.74 -17.09 -3.49
C LEU A 265 -12.71 -18.23 -3.81
N GLN A 266 -13.16 -18.94 -2.79
CA GLN A 266 -14.31 -19.83 -2.96
C GLN A 266 -15.51 -18.94 -3.28
N ASP A 267 -16.24 -19.30 -4.33
CA ASP A 267 -17.46 -18.58 -4.74
C ASP A 267 -18.37 -18.40 -3.52
N VAL A 268 -18.71 -17.15 -3.23
CA VAL A 268 -19.64 -16.76 -2.17
C VAL A 268 -20.91 -16.26 -2.81
#